data_c7f6ed0012a5248fd31603f6358b9141
#
_entry.id   c7f6ed0012a5248fd31603f6358b9141
#
_cell.length_a   1.000
_cell.length_b   1.000
_cell.length_c   1.000
_cell.angle_alpha   90.00
_cell.angle_beta   90.00
_cell.angle_gamma   90.00
#
_symmetry.space_group_name_H-M   'P 1'
#
loop_
_entity.id
_entity.type
_entity.pdbx_description
1 polymer ?
#
loop_
_entity_poly.entity_id
_entity_poly.type
_entity_poly.pdbx_seq_one_letter_code
_entity_poly.pdbx_strand_id
1 'polypeptide(L)'
;MAKLIKCINSAAGEHFSVYNGDCVSVASQFPDETVGFSIYSPPFQNIFTYSDSELDMGNCASDEEFDAHYQFLIKQMYRLTKPGRLTAVHCSDLPSSKWKDGVIGLKDFPGDIVRAHQAEGWIFHSRVCVWRDPVVEMTRTKALGLLYKQLKKDSTRSRMGIADYVLVFRKPGDNAEPVEQMPENFPVSQWQKWASPVWMDINQTNTLNVRMAKDNADEKHLCPLQLDLIERAVTLWSNPGNVVLSPFMGIGSEGVSSLKLKRKFIGIELKPSYFKHAVRYLEAAERQESLFTIEMASDETACEIAE
;
A
#
# COMPACT_ATOMS: atom_id res chain seq x y z
N MET A 1 -31.80 3.18 -4.40
CA MET A 1 -31.14 1.95 -4.86
C MET A 1 -29.66 2.24 -5.01
N ALA A 2 -28.78 1.47 -4.34
CA ALA A 2 -27.33 1.59 -4.53
C ALA A 2 -27.00 1.25 -5.99
N LYS A 3 -26.23 2.11 -6.67
CA LYS A 3 -25.80 1.89 -8.04
C LYS A 3 -24.83 0.70 -8.05
N LEU A 4 -25.15 -0.33 -8.84
CA LEU A 4 -24.25 -1.49 -8.98
C LEU A 4 -22.95 -1.05 -9.63
N ILE A 5 -21.82 -1.34 -8.99
CA ILE A 5 -20.48 -1.06 -9.52
C ILE A 5 -20.16 -2.04 -10.65
N LYS A 6 -19.80 -1.54 -11.83
CA LYS A 6 -19.37 -2.37 -12.96
C LYS A 6 -17.94 -2.85 -12.70
N CYS A 7 -17.77 -4.15 -12.57
CA CYS A 7 -16.49 -4.84 -12.36
C CYS A 7 -16.62 -6.29 -12.87
N ILE A 8 -15.51 -7.03 -12.91
CA ILE A 8 -15.49 -8.44 -13.31
C ILE A 8 -16.15 -9.29 -12.23
N ASN A 9 -15.82 -9.03 -10.97
CA ASN A 9 -16.38 -9.70 -9.79
C ASN A 9 -16.29 -8.75 -8.58
N SER A 10 -17.06 -9.04 -7.54
CA SER A 10 -17.02 -8.29 -6.28
C SER A 10 -17.31 -9.19 -5.09
N ALA A 11 -16.82 -8.81 -3.93
CA ALA A 11 -17.13 -9.43 -2.65
C ALA A 11 -17.24 -8.35 -1.58
N ALA A 12 -18.09 -8.58 -0.58
CA ALA A 12 -18.27 -7.67 0.54
C ALA A 12 -18.51 -8.46 1.82
N GLY A 13 -17.99 -7.96 2.94
CA GLY A 13 -18.32 -8.32 4.29
C GLY A 13 -19.04 -7.17 4.99
N GLU A 14 -19.05 -7.17 6.30
CA GLU A 14 -19.61 -6.10 7.11
C GLU A 14 -18.76 -4.82 7.02
N HIS A 15 -17.44 -4.99 7.00
CA HIS A 15 -16.48 -3.88 7.05
C HIS A 15 -15.58 -3.77 5.82
N PHE A 16 -15.77 -4.60 4.79
CA PHE A 16 -15.03 -4.46 3.54
C PHE A 16 -15.90 -4.60 2.29
N SER A 17 -15.45 -3.97 1.20
CA SER A 17 -15.99 -4.17 -0.15
C SER A 17 -14.82 -4.19 -1.13
N VAL A 18 -14.69 -5.26 -1.92
CA VAL A 18 -13.58 -5.43 -2.86
C VAL A 18 -14.08 -5.77 -4.25
N TYR A 19 -13.35 -5.27 -5.24
CA TYR A 19 -13.76 -5.29 -6.64
C TYR A 19 -12.65 -5.84 -7.52
N ASN A 20 -12.99 -6.82 -8.35
CA ASN A 20 -12.08 -7.32 -9.39
C ASN A 20 -12.28 -6.52 -10.66
N GLY A 21 -11.29 -5.72 -11.05
CA GLY A 21 -11.37 -4.87 -12.23
C GLY A 21 -10.26 -3.84 -12.31
N ASP A 22 -10.29 -3.04 -13.36
CA ASP A 22 -9.39 -1.92 -13.54
C ASP A 22 -9.62 -0.83 -12.49
N CYS A 23 -8.54 -0.37 -11.87
CA CYS A 23 -8.61 0.54 -10.73
C CYS A 23 -9.21 1.91 -11.09
N VAL A 24 -8.95 2.44 -12.28
CA VAL A 24 -9.50 3.73 -12.73
C VAL A 24 -10.99 3.61 -13.01
N SER A 25 -11.38 2.57 -13.75
CA SER A 25 -12.76 2.30 -14.13
C SER A 25 -13.65 2.04 -12.90
N VAL A 26 -13.17 1.26 -11.94
CA VAL A 26 -13.91 0.96 -10.71
C VAL A 26 -13.98 2.20 -9.81
N ALA A 27 -12.84 2.86 -9.56
CA ALA A 27 -12.77 4.05 -8.72
C ALA A 27 -13.67 5.20 -9.24
N SER A 28 -13.80 5.35 -10.56
CA SER A 28 -14.66 6.38 -11.17
C SER A 28 -16.14 6.26 -10.80
N GLN A 29 -16.56 5.11 -10.31
CA GLN A 29 -17.96 4.83 -9.97
C GLN A 29 -18.30 5.11 -8.49
N PHE A 30 -17.29 5.31 -7.64
CA PHE A 30 -17.49 5.66 -6.24
C PHE A 30 -17.89 7.13 -6.08
N PRO A 31 -18.67 7.47 -5.05
CA PRO A 31 -19.00 8.86 -4.73
C PRO A 31 -17.76 9.66 -4.33
N ASP A 32 -17.78 10.96 -4.56
CA ASP A 32 -16.74 11.89 -4.12
C ASP A 32 -16.60 11.88 -2.59
N GLU A 33 -15.39 12.17 -2.10
CA GLU A 33 -15.09 12.45 -0.70
C GLU A 33 -15.54 11.35 0.30
N THR A 34 -15.46 10.09 -0.13
CA THR A 34 -15.81 8.92 0.69
C THR A 34 -14.62 8.32 1.43
N VAL A 35 -13.40 8.58 0.97
CA VAL A 35 -12.18 7.96 1.47
C VAL A 35 -11.53 8.81 2.55
N GLY A 36 -11.36 8.24 3.74
CA GLY A 36 -10.67 8.88 4.86
C GLY A 36 -9.15 8.77 4.79
N PHE A 37 -8.64 7.68 4.22
CA PHE A 37 -7.21 7.43 4.02
C PHE A 37 -7.01 6.45 2.89
N SER A 38 -5.88 6.51 2.20
CA SER A 38 -5.47 5.46 1.28
C SER A 38 -4.00 5.13 1.46
N ILE A 39 -3.69 3.83 1.30
CA ILE A 39 -2.33 3.32 1.30
C ILE A 39 -2.20 2.23 0.26
N TYR A 40 -1.17 2.30 -0.55
CA TYR A 40 -0.94 1.34 -1.63
C TYR A 40 0.49 1.42 -2.18
N SER A 41 0.88 0.38 -2.90
CA SER A 41 2.09 0.34 -3.72
C SER A 41 1.67 0.24 -5.18
N PRO A 42 1.92 1.26 -6.02
CA PRO A 42 1.61 1.15 -7.45
C PRO A 42 2.52 0.12 -8.12
N PRO A 43 2.16 -0.39 -9.30
CA PRO A 43 3.11 -1.11 -10.14
C PRO A 43 4.38 -0.26 -10.35
N PHE A 44 5.55 -0.89 -10.30
CA PHE A 44 6.83 -0.20 -10.47
C PHE A 44 7.15 -0.06 -11.96
N GLN A 45 6.40 0.82 -12.65
CA GLN A 45 6.51 1.03 -14.10
C GLN A 45 6.48 -0.32 -14.84
N ASN A 46 7.22 -0.45 -15.94
CA ASN A 46 7.34 -1.67 -16.74
C ASN A 46 8.39 -2.68 -16.23
N ILE A 47 8.70 -2.68 -14.91
CA ILE A 47 9.66 -3.65 -14.33
C ILE A 47 9.01 -5.02 -14.15
N PHE A 48 7.72 -5.05 -13.77
CA PHE A 48 6.99 -6.27 -13.49
C PHE A 48 5.63 -6.27 -14.20
N THR A 49 5.37 -7.32 -14.96
CA THR A 49 4.05 -7.63 -15.49
C THR A 49 3.31 -8.48 -14.47
N TYR A 50 2.12 -8.04 -14.07
CA TYR A 50 1.30 -8.73 -13.07
C TYR A 50 0.18 -9.57 -13.71
N SER A 51 -0.26 -9.21 -14.89
CA SER A 51 -1.27 -9.94 -15.67
C SER A 51 -1.07 -9.73 -17.17
N ASP A 52 -1.75 -10.53 -18.00
CA ASP A 52 -1.76 -10.38 -19.48
C ASP A 52 -2.77 -9.33 -19.96
N SER A 53 -3.38 -8.56 -19.04
CA SER A 53 -4.38 -7.55 -19.38
C SER A 53 -3.72 -6.28 -19.95
N GLU A 54 -4.29 -5.72 -21.01
CA GLU A 54 -3.92 -4.39 -21.52
C GLU A 54 -4.20 -3.26 -20.52
N LEU A 55 -5.04 -3.52 -19.51
CA LEU A 55 -5.36 -2.58 -18.43
C LEU A 55 -4.36 -2.65 -17.27
N ASP A 56 -3.41 -3.59 -17.31
CA ASP A 56 -2.35 -3.68 -16.31
C ASP A 56 -1.30 -2.60 -16.58
N MET A 57 -1.20 -1.63 -15.67
CA MET A 57 -0.20 -0.55 -15.75
C MET A 57 1.24 -1.08 -15.75
N GLY A 58 1.49 -2.30 -15.26
CA GLY A 58 2.78 -2.98 -15.36
C GLY A 58 3.15 -3.41 -16.79
N ASN A 59 2.20 -3.39 -17.74
CA ASN A 59 2.38 -3.74 -19.14
C ASN A 59 2.63 -2.54 -20.05
N CYS A 60 2.72 -1.32 -19.51
CA CYS A 60 3.01 -0.13 -20.32
C CYS A 60 4.32 -0.27 -21.08
N ALA A 61 4.31 0.12 -22.36
CA ALA A 61 5.47 0.00 -23.23
C ALA A 61 6.59 0.98 -22.87
N SER A 62 6.26 2.09 -22.23
CA SER A 62 7.22 3.12 -21.80
C SER A 62 6.87 3.70 -20.44
N ASP A 63 7.83 4.43 -19.84
CA ASP A 63 7.63 5.13 -18.57
C ASP A 63 6.59 6.26 -18.75
N GLU A 64 6.57 6.95 -19.89
CA GLU A 64 5.60 8.01 -20.22
C GLU A 64 4.17 7.47 -20.34
N GLU A 65 3.98 6.27 -20.87
CA GLU A 65 2.68 5.62 -20.93
C GLU A 65 2.20 5.25 -19.54
N PHE A 66 3.09 4.71 -18.70
CA PHE A 66 2.78 4.46 -17.30
C PHE A 66 2.34 5.74 -16.58
N ASP A 67 3.09 6.82 -16.73
CA ASP A 67 2.81 8.10 -16.09
C ASP A 67 1.44 8.64 -16.51
N ALA A 68 1.10 8.54 -17.81
CA ALA A 68 -0.21 8.96 -18.32
C ALA A 68 -1.36 8.13 -17.70
N HIS A 69 -1.21 6.82 -17.62
CA HIS A 69 -2.21 5.93 -16.99
C HIS A 69 -2.32 6.18 -15.49
N TYR A 70 -1.19 6.34 -14.81
CA TYR A 70 -1.15 6.60 -13.38
C TYR A 70 -1.80 7.95 -13.03
N GLN A 71 -1.66 8.95 -13.90
CA GLN A 71 -2.30 10.26 -13.75
C GLN A 71 -3.84 10.15 -13.69
N PHE A 72 -4.47 9.28 -14.50
CA PHE A 72 -5.91 9.03 -14.41
C PHE A 72 -6.31 8.48 -13.04
N LEU A 73 -5.52 7.57 -12.46
CA LEU A 73 -5.77 7.06 -11.12
C LEU A 73 -5.61 8.15 -10.06
N ILE A 74 -4.53 8.93 -10.10
CA ILE A 74 -4.27 10.02 -9.13
C ILE A 74 -5.45 10.98 -9.10
N LYS A 75 -6.04 11.32 -10.25
CA LYS A 75 -7.24 12.15 -10.36
C LYS A 75 -8.44 11.53 -9.64
N GLN A 76 -8.66 10.21 -9.77
CA GLN A 76 -9.71 9.53 -9.02
C GLN A 76 -9.41 9.53 -7.52
N MET A 77 -8.18 9.25 -7.12
CA MET A 77 -7.78 9.28 -5.71
C MET A 77 -8.00 10.66 -5.09
N TYR A 78 -7.68 11.74 -5.84
CA TYR A 78 -7.94 13.12 -5.40
C TYR A 78 -9.43 13.37 -5.18
N ARG A 79 -10.29 12.99 -6.14
CA ARG A 79 -11.74 13.15 -6.06
C ARG A 79 -12.34 12.39 -4.87
N LEU A 80 -11.89 11.14 -4.66
CA LEU A 80 -12.43 10.25 -3.64
C LEU A 80 -11.99 10.61 -2.21
N THR A 81 -10.81 11.19 -2.05
CA THR A 81 -10.29 11.53 -0.74
C THR A 81 -11.02 12.74 -0.16
N LYS A 82 -11.42 12.67 1.11
CA LYS A 82 -12.02 13.80 1.84
C LYS A 82 -11.04 14.98 1.92
N PRO A 83 -11.51 16.25 1.94
CA PRO A 83 -10.64 17.41 2.16
C PRO A 83 -9.81 17.30 3.44
N GLY A 84 -8.57 17.78 3.39
CA GLY A 84 -7.64 17.71 4.53
C GLY A 84 -7.10 16.32 4.89
N ARG A 85 -7.57 15.26 4.21
CA ARG A 85 -7.15 13.86 4.45
C ARG A 85 -5.96 13.47 3.57
N LEU A 86 -5.39 12.31 3.86
CA LEU A 86 -4.11 11.86 3.33
C LEU A 86 -4.24 10.64 2.42
N THR A 87 -3.30 10.54 1.47
CA THR A 87 -2.96 9.32 0.75
C THR A 87 -1.48 9.00 0.96
N ALA A 88 -1.15 7.73 1.11
CA ALA A 88 0.22 7.24 1.27
C ALA A 88 0.57 6.29 0.14
N VAL A 89 1.68 6.53 -0.53
CA VAL A 89 2.18 5.72 -1.64
C VAL A 89 3.52 5.11 -1.25
N HIS A 90 3.56 3.78 -1.21
CA HIS A 90 4.81 3.05 -1.01
C HIS A 90 5.51 2.82 -2.34
N CYS A 91 6.78 3.17 -2.42
CA CYS A 91 7.61 3.00 -3.61
C CYS A 91 9.09 2.91 -3.26
N SER A 92 9.93 2.71 -4.27
CA SER A 92 11.39 2.77 -4.16
C SER A 92 11.99 3.30 -5.45
N ASP A 93 13.25 3.71 -5.40
CA ASP A 93 14.01 3.97 -6.63
C ASP A 93 14.10 2.69 -7.47
N LEU A 94 14.10 2.84 -8.79
CA LEU A 94 14.15 1.72 -9.71
C LEU A 94 15.56 1.58 -10.31
N PRO A 95 16.15 0.36 -10.26
CA PRO A 95 17.46 0.15 -10.87
C PRO A 95 17.34 0.21 -12.39
N SER A 96 18.17 1.06 -13.04
CA SER A 96 18.37 1.02 -14.48
C SER A 96 19.43 0.00 -14.87
N SER A 97 19.26 -0.61 -16.03
CA SER A 97 20.19 -1.60 -16.57
C SER A 97 20.78 -1.14 -17.91
N LYS A 98 22.04 -1.51 -18.16
CA LYS A 98 22.70 -1.17 -19.41
C LYS A 98 21.96 -1.71 -20.65
N TRP A 99 21.33 -2.87 -20.50
CA TRP A 99 20.60 -3.52 -21.58
C TRP A 99 19.33 -2.78 -21.98
N LYS A 100 18.52 -2.37 -20.98
CA LYS A 100 17.22 -1.74 -21.19
C LYS A 100 17.34 -0.21 -21.33
N ASP A 101 18.16 0.40 -20.46
CA ASP A 101 18.20 1.85 -20.27
C ASP A 101 19.47 2.49 -20.84
N GLY A 102 20.41 1.69 -21.38
CA GLY A 102 21.69 2.16 -21.89
C GLY A 102 22.74 2.52 -20.83
N VAL A 103 22.31 2.69 -19.59
CA VAL A 103 23.12 3.09 -18.44
C VAL A 103 22.82 2.23 -17.22
N ILE A 104 23.79 2.18 -16.30
CA ILE A 104 23.59 1.58 -14.97
C ILE A 104 23.44 2.71 -13.97
N GLY A 105 22.33 2.73 -13.23
CA GLY A 105 22.04 3.77 -12.26
C GLY A 105 20.71 3.51 -11.55
N LEU A 106 20.06 4.56 -11.12
CA LEU A 106 18.73 4.55 -10.54
C LEU A 106 17.82 5.53 -11.29
N LYS A 107 16.56 5.18 -11.41
CA LYS A 107 15.47 6.07 -11.83
C LYS A 107 14.80 6.61 -10.59
N ASP A 108 14.57 7.91 -10.52
CA ASP A 108 13.90 8.62 -9.41
C ASP A 108 12.38 8.43 -9.50
N PHE A 109 11.91 7.19 -9.40
CA PHE A 109 10.48 6.88 -9.40
C PHE A 109 9.71 7.55 -8.24
N PRO A 110 10.25 7.65 -7.01
CA PRO A 110 9.62 8.45 -5.97
C PRO A 110 9.43 9.91 -6.34
N GLY A 111 10.39 10.52 -7.05
CA GLY A 111 10.27 11.88 -7.56
C GLY A 111 9.19 12.02 -8.63
N ASP A 112 9.04 11.05 -9.53
CA ASP A 112 7.98 11.03 -10.55
C ASP A 112 6.59 10.97 -9.88
N ILE A 113 6.42 10.10 -8.89
CA ILE A 113 5.18 10.02 -8.10
C ILE A 113 4.86 11.36 -7.41
N VAL A 114 5.86 12.02 -6.82
CA VAL A 114 5.67 13.33 -6.18
C VAL A 114 5.20 14.37 -7.19
N ARG A 115 5.87 14.45 -8.34
CA ARG A 115 5.52 15.39 -9.42
C ARG A 115 4.10 15.14 -9.96
N ALA A 116 3.76 13.87 -10.18
CA ALA A 116 2.44 13.47 -10.67
C ALA A 116 1.32 13.86 -9.70
N HIS A 117 1.48 13.62 -8.40
CA HIS A 117 0.50 14.03 -7.40
C HIS A 117 0.37 15.55 -7.29
N GLN A 118 1.49 16.28 -7.28
CA GLN A 118 1.47 17.74 -7.23
C GLN A 118 0.79 18.36 -8.45
N ALA A 119 0.95 17.75 -9.63
CA ALA A 119 0.26 18.19 -10.85
C ALA A 119 -1.27 18.10 -10.75
N GLU A 120 -1.82 17.16 -9.96
CA GLU A 120 -3.25 17.05 -9.66
C GLU A 120 -3.71 17.87 -8.44
N GLY A 121 -2.84 18.70 -7.87
CA GLY A 121 -3.19 19.61 -6.78
C GLY A 121 -3.01 19.04 -5.37
N TRP A 122 -2.41 17.85 -5.23
CA TRP A 122 -2.02 17.33 -3.93
C TRP A 122 -0.90 18.15 -3.30
N ILE A 123 -0.94 18.32 -1.98
CA ILE A 123 0.17 18.87 -1.21
C ILE A 123 1.10 17.73 -0.83
N PHE A 124 2.37 17.80 -1.24
CA PHE A 124 3.39 16.86 -0.75
C PHE A 124 3.61 17.10 0.74
N HIS A 125 3.13 16.18 1.58
CA HIS A 125 3.09 16.34 3.03
C HIS A 125 4.38 15.87 3.69
N SER A 126 4.81 14.63 3.40
CA SER A 126 6.01 14.06 3.99
C SER A 126 6.54 12.87 3.19
N ARG A 127 7.79 12.52 3.48
CA ARG A 127 8.46 11.32 2.98
C ARG A 127 9.07 10.58 4.15
N VAL A 128 8.73 9.32 4.30
CA VAL A 128 9.37 8.43 5.27
C VAL A 128 10.27 7.46 4.51
N CYS A 129 11.53 7.35 4.94
CA CYS A 129 12.45 6.32 4.44
C CYS A 129 12.23 5.04 5.27
N VAL A 130 11.96 3.93 4.61
CA VAL A 130 11.88 2.61 5.23
C VAL A 130 13.19 1.87 4.98
N TRP A 131 13.89 1.59 6.06
CA TRP A 131 15.17 0.90 5.98
C TRP A 131 15.03 -0.51 5.43
N ARG A 132 15.97 -0.90 4.56
CA ARG A 132 16.09 -2.26 4.03
C ARG A 132 17.48 -2.79 4.27
N ASP A 133 17.58 -4.07 4.64
CA ASP A 133 18.86 -4.74 4.80
C ASP A 133 19.56 -4.91 3.44
N PRO A 134 20.73 -4.26 3.23
CA PRO A 134 21.45 -4.35 1.96
C PRO A 134 21.97 -5.76 1.66
N VAL A 135 22.18 -6.60 2.66
CA VAL A 135 22.61 -8.01 2.46
C VAL A 135 21.44 -8.84 1.93
N VAL A 136 20.24 -8.63 2.48
CA VAL A 136 19.02 -9.28 1.98
C VAL A 136 18.73 -8.81 0.55
N GLU A 137 18.84 -7.51 0.27
CA GLU A 137 18.68 -6.97 -1.08
C GLU A 137 19.69 -7.61 -2.05
N MET A 138 20.96 -7.62 -1.68
CA MET A 138 22.03 -8.22 -2.50
C MET A 138 21.76 -9.69 -2.81
N THR A 139 21.36 -10.46 -1.81
CA THR A 139 21.09 -11.90 -1.96
C THR A 139 19.92 -12.14 -2.91
N ARG A 140 18.86 -11.32 -2.79
CA ARG A 140 17.64 -11.43 -3.60
C ARG A 140 17.83 -10.95 -5.02
N THR A 141 18.48 -9.80 -5.22
CA THR A 141 18.63 -9.15 -6.52
C THR A 141 19.91 -9.52 -7.25
N LYS A 142 20.88 -10.14 -6.54
CA LYS A 142 22.24 -10.40 -7.06
C LYS A 142 22.93 -9.15 -7.62
N ALA A 143 22.61 -7.98 -7.05
CA ALA A 143 23.11 -6.70 -7.49
C ALA A 143 24.63 -6.60 -7.29
N LEU A 144 25.38 -6.59 -8.38
CA LEU A 144 26.86 -6.57 -8.35
C LEU A 144 27.41 -5.37 -7.60
N GLY A 145 26.75 -4.20 -7.65
CA GLY A 145 27.15 -2.98 -6.96
C GLY A 145 27.11 -3.08 -5.43
N LEU A 146 26.36 -4.04 -4.85
CA LEU A 146 26.30 -4.27 -3.41
C LEU A 146 27.32 -5.31 -2.91
N LEU A 147 28.09 -5.93 -3.82
CA LEU A 147 29.08 -6.92 -3.44
C LEU A 147 30.33 -6.25 -2.85
N TYR A 148 30.79 -6.71 -1.70
CA TYR A 148 32.06 -6.27 -1.10
C TYR A 148 33.26 -6.46 -2.05
N LYS A 149 33.20 -7.46 -2.93
CA LYS A 149 34.18 -7.66 -4.02
C LYS A 149 34.25 -6.45 -4.96
N GLN A 150 33.12 -5.79 -5.25
CA GLN A 150 33.08 -4.61 -6.10
C GLN A 150 33.73 -3.42 -5.40
N LEU A 151 33.45 -3.21 -4.12
CA LEU A 151 34.11 -2.18 -3.31
C LEU A 151 35.62 -2.30 -3.35
N LYS A 152 36.17 -3.54 -3.24
CA LYS A 152 37.63 -3.79 -3.33
C LYS A 152 38.22 -3.48 -4.71
N LYS A 153 37.46 -3.66 -5.78
CA LYS A 153 37.97 -3.41 -7.15
C LYS A 153 37.94 -1.93 -7.51
N ASP A 154 36.81 -1.32 -7.25
CA ASP A 154 36.51 0.05 -7.61
C ASP A 154 35.27 0.50 -6.84
N SER A 155 35.49 1.28 -5.78
CA SER A 155 34.39 1.76 -4.92
C SER A 155 33.43 2.72 -5.65
N THR A 156 33.88 3.37 -6.74
CA THR A 156 33.02 4.25 -7.54
C THR A 156 31.92 3.50 -8.29
N ARG A 157 32.08 2.19 -8.44
CA ARG A 157 31.07 1.29 -9.02
C ARG A 157 30.20 0.59 -7.98
N SER A 158 30.48 0.82 -6.69
CA SER A 158 29.63 0.36 -5.62
C SER A 158 28.44 1.30 -5.48
N ARG A 159 27.29 0.75 -5.12
CA ARG A 159 26.12 1.55 -4.73
C ARG A 159 25.64 1.15 -3.34
N MET A 160 24.91 2.04 -2.71
CA MET A 160 24.16 1.73 -1.49
C MET A 160 22.97 0.84 -1.79
N GLY A 161 22.41 0.22 -0.77
CA GLY A 161 21.10 -0.44 -0.86
C GLY A 161 20.00 0.56 -1.25
N ILE A 162 18.94 0.05 -1.87
CA ILE A 162 17.80 0.88 -2.24
C ILE A 162 16.81 0.84 -1.07
N ALA A 163 16.51 2.00 -0.50
CA ALA A 163 15.47 2.13 0.52
C ALA A 163 14.07 2.07 -0.11
N ASP A 164 13.08 1.69 0.69
CA ASP A 164 11.69 1.97 0.34
C ASP A 164 11.29 3.33 0.91
N TYR A 165 10.28 3.94 0.31
CA TYR A 165 9.73 5.22 0.75
C TYR A 165 8.21 5.11 0.92
N VAL A 166 7.69 5.79 1.93
CA VAL A 166 6.27 6.12 2.03
C VAL A 166 6.13 7.60 1.74
N LEU A 167 5.57 7.91 0.59
CA LEU A 167 5.28 9.28 0.16
C LEU A 167 3.87 9.63 0.59
N VAL A 168 3.72 10.70 1.37
CA VAL A 168 2.43 11.10 1.92
C VAL A 168 1.99 12.40 1.28
N PHE A 169 0.76 12.42 0.81
CA PHE A 169 0.14 13.57 0.17
C PHE A 169 -1.13 13.95 0.91
N ARG A 170 -1.41 15.24 1.02
CA ARG A 170 -2.61 15.78 1.64
C ARG A 170 -3.48 16.47 0.60
N LYS A 171 -4.77 16.11 0.58
CA LYS A 171 -5.75 16.88 -0.20
C LYS A 171 -5.95 18.25 0.44
N PRO A 172 -5.89 19.37 -0.30
CA PRO A 172 -6.25 20.69 0.22
C PRO A 172 -7.64 20.72 0.86
N GLY A 173 -7.85 21.70 1.75
CA GLY A 173 -9.11 21.89 2.47
C GLY A 173 -8.99 21.55 3.95
N ASP A 174 -10.06 21.86 4.68
CA ASP A 174 -10.16 21.60 6.11
C ASP A 174 -10.56 20.15 6.38
N ASN A 175 -9.96 19.57 7.41
CA ASN A 175 -10.31 18.22 7.85
C ASN A 175 -11.48 18.29 8.83
N ALA A 176 -12.68 17.96 8.37
CA ALA A 176 -13.87 17.92 9.21
C ALA A 176 -13.86 16.78 10.25
N GLU A 177 -13.01 15.77 10.06
CA GLU A 177 -12.87 14.62 10.95
C GLU A 177 -11.40 14.48 11.36
N PRO A 178 -10.86 15.28 12.31
CA PRO A 178 -9.49 15.19 12.76
C PRO A 178 -9.12 13.76 13.21
N VAL A 179 -7.87 13.37 12.94
CA VAL A 179 -7.34 12.10 13.46
C VAL A 179 -6.75 12.37 14.84
N GLU A 180 -7.47 11.93 15.86
CA GLU A 180 -7.08 12.14 17.25
C GLU A 180 -6.35 10.91 17.78
N GLN A 181 -5.20 11.15 18.39
CA GLN A 181 -4.39 10.10 19.03
C GLN A 181 -4.35 10.40 20.54
N MET A 182 -5.07 9.59 21.31
CA MET A 182 -5.11 9.74 22.75
C MET A 182 -3.89 9.07 23.39
N PRO A 183 -3.28 9.67 24.44
CA PRO A 183 -2.08 9.13 25.10
C PRO A 183 -2.24 7.70 25.62
N GLU A 184 -3.46 7.29 25.96
CA GLU A 184 -3.79 5.95 26.44
C GLU A 184 -3.59 4.89 25.34
N ASN A 185 -3.92 5.23 24.10
CA ASN A 185 -3.84 4.34 22.95
C ASN A 185 -2.57 4.55 22.13
N PHE A 186 -1.97 5.73 22.22
CA PHE A 186 -0.78 6.12 21.45
C PHE A 186 0.19 6.95 22.33
N PRO A 187 0.96 6.28 23.22
CA PRO A 187 1.84 6.96 24.16
C PRO A 187 2.95 7.75 23.48
N VAL A 188 3.45 8.79 24.16
CA VAL A 188 4.49 9.69 23.65
C VAL A 188 5.74 8.93 23.17
N SER A 189 6.13 7.87 23.88
CA SER A 189 7.27 7.01 23.47
C SER A 189 7.06 6.33 22.11
N GLN A 190 5.83 5.93 21.81
CA GLN A 190 5.45 5.38 20.51
C GLN A 190 5.49 6.48 19.43
N TRP A 191 4.94 7.66 19.75
CA TRP A 191 4.99 8.80 18.84
C TRP A 191 6.43 9.20 18.50
N GLN A 192 7.33 9.32 19.48
CA GLN A 192 8.73 9.65 19.25
C GLN A 192 9.41 8.69 18.28
N LYS A 193 9.10 7.39 18.42
CA LYS A 193 9.62 6.35 17.52
C LYS A 193 9.07 6.46 16.09
N TRP A 194 7.77 6.73 15.97
CA TRP A 194 7.09 6.74 14.67
C TRP A 194 7.18 8.09 13.94
N ALA A 195 7.47 9.17 14.66
CA ALA A 195 7.75 10.49 14.09
C ALA A 195 9.13 10.58 13.42
N SER A 196 9.97 9.54 13.55
CA SER A 196 11.25 9.48 12.84
C SER A 196 11.07 9.51 11.33
N PRO A 197 11.87 10.30 10.58
CA PRO A 197 11.83 10.29 9.13
C PRO A 197 12.38 8.99 8.51
N VAL A 198 12.97 8.12 9.34
CA VAL A 198 13.47 6.79 8.94
C VAL A 198 12.87 5.74 9.85
N TRP A 199 12.11 4.82 9.27
CA TRP A 199 11.58 3.66 9.99
C TRP A 199 12.53 2.48 9.82
N MET A 200 13.28 2.18 10.87
CA MET A 200 14.32 1.12 10.87
C MET A 200 13.79 -0.23 11.37
N ASP A 201 12.63 -0.25 11.96
CA ASP A 201 12.05 -1.36 12.72
C ASP A 201 10.87 -2.04 11.99
N ILE A 202 10.68 -1.77 10.71
CA ILE A 202 9.71 -2.49 9.88
C ILE A 202 10.26 -3.89 9.58
N ASN A 203 9.51 -4.91 10.00
CA ASN A 203 9.87 -6.30 9.71
C ASN A 203 9.58 -6.63 8.25
N GLN A 204 10.63 -6.77 7.44
CA GLN A 204 10.54 -7.03 6.00
C GLN A 204 9.87 -8.36 5.65
N THR A 205 9.80 -9.30 6.59
CA THR A 205 9.20 -10.62 6.38
C THR A 205 7.78 -10.74 6.92
N ASN A 206 7.30 -9.73 7.66
CA ASN A 206 5.93 -9.70 8.15
C ASN A 206 4.95 -9.29 7.02
N THR A 207 4.63 -10.24 6.17
CA THR A 207 3.74 -10.09 5.01
C THR A 207 2.72 -11.22 4.97
N LEU A 208 1.62 -11.04 4.25
CA LEU A 208 0.70 -12.15 3.98
C LEU A 208 1.41 -13.26 3.19
N ASN A 209 0.96 -14.51 3.38
CA ASN A 209 1.58 -15.67 2.76
C ASN A 209 1.32 -15.71 1.25
N VAL A 210 2.37 -15.48 0.47
CA VAL A 210 2.34 -15.43 -1.00
C VAL A 210 2.32 -16.81 -1.66
N ARG A 211 2.75 -17.86 -0.95
CA ARG A 211 2.90 -19.21 -1.56
C ARG A 211 1.57 -19.79 -2.04
N MET A 212 0.49 -19.41 -1.38
CA MET A 212 -0.86 -19.86 -1.73
C MET A 212 -1.49 -19.07 -2.91
N ALA A 213 -0.90 -17.95 -3.29
CA ALA A 213 -1.46 -17.02 -4.30
C ALA A 213 -0.79 -17.16 -5.69
N LYS A 214 0.23 -18.01 -5.83
CA LYS A 214 0.95 -18.21 -7.09
C LYS A 214 0.22 -19.22 -7.96
N ASP A 215 -0.24 -18.79 -9.13
CA ASP A 215 -0.85 -19.67 -10.14
C ASP A 215 0.21 -20.47 -10.91
N ASN A 216 1.42 -19.90 -11.10
CA ASN A 216 2.53 -20.51 -11.81
C ASN A 216 3.87 -20.29 -11.07
N ALA A 217 4.83 -21.21 -11.29
CA ALA A 217 6.19 -21.13 -10.71
C ALA A 217 6.96 -19.88 -11.17
N ASP A 218 6.55 -19.24 -12.27
CA ASP A 218 7.19 -18.05 -12.85
C ASP A 218 6.67 -16.73 -12.26
N GLU A 219 5.63 -16.72 -11.43
CA GLU A 219 5.17 -15.52 -10.71
C GLU A 219 6.13 -15.14 -9.56
N LYS A 220 7.29 -14.62 -9.95
CA LYS A 220 8.36 -14.26 -9.00
C LYS A 220 8.14 -12.92 -8.29
N HIS A 221 7.09 -12.17 -8.66
CA HIS A 221 7.03 -10.73 -8.39
C HIS A 221 5.92 -10.29 -7.43
N LEU A 222 5.16 -11.23 -6.85
CA LEU A 222 4.23 -10.87 -5.79
C LEU A 222 5.01 -10.51 -4.52
N CYS A 223 5.09 -9.22 -4.22
CA CYS A 223 5.71 -8.67 -3.02
C CYS A 223 4.64 -7.91 -2.22
N PRO A 224 3.88 -8.59 -1.35
CA PRO A 224 2.91 -7.91 -0.50
C PRO A 224 3.60 -6.88 0.37
N LEU A 225 2.92 -5.76 0.60
CA LEU A 225 3.40 -4.73 1.50
C LEU A 225 3.46 -5.28 2.94
N GLN A 226 4.46 -4.84 3.71
CA GLN A 226 4.66 -5.28 5.09
C GLN A 226 3.51 -4.82 5.98
N LEU A 227 2.96 -5.73 6.77
CA LEU A 227 1.84 -5.45 7.67
C LEU A 227 2.20 -4.39 8.70
N ASP A 228 3.43 -4.41 9.26
CA ASP A 228 3.90 -3.40 10.21
C ASP A 228 3.86 -1.98 9.63
N LEU A 229 4.23 -1.83 8.35
CA LEU A 229 4.21 -0.55 7.65
C LEU A 229 2.78 -0.04 7.47
N ILE A 230 1.89 -0.93 7.02
CA ILE A 230 0.48 -0.61 6.79
C ILE A 230 -0.19 -0.25 8.13
N GLU A 231 -0.02 -1.07 9.17
CA GLU A 231 -0.60 -0.85 10.49
C GLU A 231 -0.15 0.49 11.08
N ARG A 232 1.14 0.84 10.92
CA ARG A 232 1.67 2.13 11.34
C ARG A 232 1.03 3.29 10.61
N ALA A 233 0.95 3.23 9.29
CA ALA A 233 0.35 4.28 8.46
C ALA A 233 -1.15 4.45 8.74
N VAL A 234 -1.90 3.34 8.82
CA VAL A 234 -3.34 3.35 9.12
C VAL A 234 -3.60 3.93 10.51
N THR A 235 -2.79 3.58 11.51
CA THR A 235 -2.90 4.11 12.87
C THR A 235 -2.64 5.61 12.91
N LEU A 236 -1.55 6.08 12.27
CA LEU A 236 -1.16 7.48 12.29
C LEU A 236 -2.16 8.39 11.56
N TRP A 237 -2.78 7.92 10.47
CA TRP A 237 -3.44 8.80 9.50
C TRP A 237 -4.92 8.51 9.28
N SER A 238 -5.53 7.65 10.09
CA SER A 238 -6.97 7.39 10.05
C SER A 238 -7.55 7.15 11.43
N ASN A 239 -8.88 7.37 11.57
CA ASN A 239 -9.64 7.00 12.76
C ASN A 239 -10.27 5.60 12.59
N PRO A 240 -10.56 4.86 13.67
CA PRO A 240 -11.49 3.74 13.61
C PRO A 240 -12.79 4.12 12.89
N GLY A 241 -13.33 3.20 12.09
CA GLY A 241 -14.53 3.44 11.27
C GLY A 241 -14.28 4.21 9.96
N ASN A 242 -13.13 4.85 9.77
CA ASN A 242 -12.80 5.48 8.49
C ASN A 242 -12.66 4.45 7.36
N VAL A 243 -12.99 4.89 6.14
CA VAL A 243 -12.76 4.10 4.94
C VAL A 243 -11.30 4.22 4.51
N VAL A 244 -10.61 3.10 4.43
CA VAL A 244 -9.27 2.97 3.84
C VAL A 244 -9.40 2.37 2.44
N LEU A 245 -8.74 2.97 1.45
CA LEU A 245 -8.77 2.51 0.05
C LEU A 245 -7.39 2.04 -0.40
N SER A 246 -7.34 0.89 -1.07
CA SER A 246 -6.20 0.47 -1.89
C SER A 246 -6.65 0.19 -3.33
N PRO A 247 -6.18 0.96 -4.32
CA PRO A 247 -6.47 0.73 -5.73
C PRO A 247 -5.68 -0.45 -6.34
N PHE A 248 -4.69 -0.96 -5.61
CA PHE A 248 -3.82 -2.09 -5.98
C PHE A 248 -3.71 -3.05 -4.79
N MET A 249 -4.83 -3.62 -4.35
CA MET A 249 -4.87 -4.36 -3.08
C MET A 249 -4.09 -5.69 -3.10
N GLY A 250 -3.71 -6.21 -4.28
CA GLY A 250 -3.02 -7.49 -4.39
C GLY A 250 -3.79 -8.61 -3.70
N ILE A 251 -3.13 -9.27 -2.75
CA ILE A 251 -3.74 -10.32 -1.92
C ILE A 251 -4.40 -9.79 -0.64
N GLY A 252 -4.53 -8.46 -0.47
CA GLY A 252 -5.34 -7.84 0.56
C GLY A 252 -4.62 -7.42 1.84
N SER A 253 -3.30 -7.19 1.81
CA SER A 253 -2.51 -6.80 3.00
C SER A 253 -3.05 -5.55 3.67
N GLU A 254 -3.36 -4.50 2.89
CA GLU A 254 -3.91 -3.23 3.36
C GLU A 254 -5.30 -3.42 3.99
N GLY A 255 -6.09 -4.31 3.40
CA GLY A 255 -7.42 -4.63 3.92
C GLY A 255 -7.37 -5.36 5.25
N VAL A 256 -6.56 -6.42 5.35
CA VAL A 256 -6.39 -7.19 6.60
C VAL A 256 -5.94 -6.28 7.75
N SER A 257 -4.92 -5.44 7.52
CA SER A 257 -4.45 -4.49 8.53
C SER A 257 -5.50 -3.43 8.87
N SER A 258 -6.29 -2.97 7.89
CA SER A 258 -7.36 -2.00 8.11
C SER A 258 -8.48 -2.57 8.99
N LEU A 259 -8.94 -3.79 8.70
CA LEU A 259 -9.96 -4.49 9.50
C LEU A 259 -9.47 -4.73 10.93
N LYS A 260 -8.27 -5.28 11.10
CA LYS A 260 -7.64 -5.49 12.41
C LYS A 260 -7.60 -4.21 13.27
N LEU A 261 -7.48 -3.06 12.63
CA LEU A 261 -7.47 -1.75 13.28
C LEU A 261 -8.86 -1.09 13.33
N LYS A 262 -9.94 -1.84 13.06
CA LYS A 262 -11.34 -1.37 13.10
C LYS A 262 -11.66 -0.27 12.08
N ARG A 263 -10.97 -0.27 10.92
CA ARG A 263 -11.28 0.58 9.78
C ARG A 263 -12.14 -0.21 8.78
N LYS A 264 -12.92 0.49 7.97
CA LYS A 264 -13.58 -0.08 6.80
C LYS A 264 -12.59 -0.10 5.63
N PHE A 265 -12.70 -1.10 4.77
CA PHE A 265 -11.77 -1.25 3.65
C PHE A 265 -12.49 -1.30 2.30
N ILE A 266 -11.96 -0.57 1.33
CA ILE A 266 -12.29 -0.71 -0.09
C ILE A 266 -11.02 -1.13 -0.83
N GLY A 267 -11.09 -2.20 -1.61
CA GLY A 267 -9.95 -2.70 -2.39
C GLY A 267 -10.31 -2.94 -3.84
N ILE A 268 -9.37 -2.66 -4.74
CA ILE A 268 -9.51 -2.97 -6.17
C ILE A 268 -8.30 -3.82 -6.58
N GLU A 269 -8.55 -4.87 -7.35
CA GLU A 269 -7.52 -5.76 -7.86
C GLU A 269 -7.88 -6.25 -9.26
N LEU A 270 -6.96 -6.07 -10.20
CA LEU A 270 -7.18 -6.46 -11.59
C LEU A 270 -7.08 -7.97 -11.78
N LYS A 271 -6.09 -8.62 -11.15
CA LYS A 271 -5.81 -10.04 -11.32
C LYS A 271 -6.81 -10.91 -10.55
N PRO A 272 -7.60 -11.78 -11.25
CA PRO A 272 -8.65 -12.57 -10.59
C PRO A 272 -8.14 -13.55 -9.52
N SER A 273 -6.94 -14.11 -9.66
CA SER A 273 -6.39 -15.02 -8.65
C SER A 273 -6.02 -14.27 -7.37
N TYR A 274 -5.41 -13.08 -7.48
CA TYR A 274 -5.08 -12.25 -6.32
C TYR A 274 -6.35 -11.77 -5.62
N PHE A 275 -7.35 -11.33 -6.38
CA PHE A 275 -8.67 -10.99 -5.85
C PHE A 275 -9.28 -12.11 -5.01
N LYS A 276 -9.27 -13.37 -5.52
CA LYS A 276 -9.79 -14.52 -4.77
C LYS A 276 -9.05 -14.76 -3.44
N HIS A 277 -7.73 -14.57 -3.43
CA HIS A 277 -6.95 -14.69 -2.21
C HIS A 277 -7.24 -13.54 -1.24
N ALA A 278 -7.36 -12.32 -1.74
CA ALA A 278 -7.73 -11.16 -0.93
C ALA A 278 -9.07 -11.38 -0.22
N VAL A 279 -10.09 -11.83 -0.93
CA VAL A 279 -11.41 -12.14 -0.34
C VAL A 279 -11.28 -13.13 0.82
N ARG A 280 -10.53 -14.23 0.65
CA ARG A 280 -10.32 -15.23 1.72
C ARG A 280 -9.62 -14.65 2.95
N TYR A 281 -8.61 -13.81 2.75
CA TYR A 281 -7.89 -13.17 3.85
C TYR A 281 -8.77 -12.16 4.59
N LEU A 282 -9.56 -11.36 3.86
CA LEU A 282 -10.47 -10.37 4.44
C LEU A 282 -11.60 -11.02 5.23
N GLU A 283 -12.24 -12.07 4.68
CA GLU A 283 -13.24 -12.85 5.40
C GLU A 283 -12.68 -13.52 6.66
N ALA A 284 -11.43 -13.99 6.61
CA ALA A 284 -10.76 -14.58 7.77
C ALA A 284 -10.48 -13.52 8.85
N ALA A 285 -10.00 -12.33 8.44
CA ALA A 285 -9.72 -11.22 9.34
C ALA A 285 -11.00 -10.72 10.04
N GLU A 286 -12.10 -10.57 9.29
CA GLU A 286 -13.39 -10.14 9.84
C GLU A 286 -13.98 -11.15 10.82
N ARG A 287 -13.89 -12.45 10.51
CA ARG A 287 -14.30 -13.52 11.45
C ARG A 287 -13.49 -13.52 12.74
N GLN A 288 -12.18 -13.29 12.65
CA GLN A 288 -11.31 -13.25 13.83
C GLN A 288 -11.67 -12.07 14.73
N GLU A 289 -11.95 -10.90 14.16
CA GLU A 289 -12.38 -9.72 14.93
C GLU A 289 -13.73 -9.96 15.64
N SER A 290 -14.68 -10.58 14.96
CA SER A 290 -15.98 -10.94 15.56
C SER A 290 -15.85 -11.88 16.76
N LEU A 291 -14.95 -12.86 16.71
CA LEU A 291 -14.68 -13.77 17.82
C LEU A 291 -14.10 -13.04 19.04
N PHE A 292 -13.11 -12.17 18.84
CA PHE A 292 -12.55 -11.37 19.94
C PHE A 292 -13.59 -10.43 20.58
N THR A 293 -14.47 -9.84 19.78
CA THR A 293 -15.52 -8.97 20.30
C THR A 293 -16.53 -9.75 21.16
N ILE A 294 -16.86 -10.99 20.78
CA ILE A 294 -17.75 -11.87 21.56
C ILE A 294 -17.08 -12.31 22.88
N GLU A 295 -15.79 -12.65 22.86
CA GLU A 295 -15.03 -13.02 24.06
C GLU A 295 -14.95 -11.85 25.06
N MET A 296 -14.63 -10.64 24.61
CA MET A 296 -14.60 -9.46 25.47
C MET A 296 -15.97 -9.13 26.07
N ALA A 297 -17.04 -9.23 25.29
CA ALA A 297 -18.39 -8.99 25.78
C ALA A 297 -18.84 -10.05 26.81
N SER A 298 -18.38 -11.30 26.67
CA SER A 298 -18.65 -12.36 27.66
C SER A 298 -17.91 -12.14 28.97
N ASP A 299 -16.69 -11.60 28.94
CA ASP A 299 -15.90 -11.31 30.12
C ASP A 299 -16.45 -10.09 30.88
N GLU A 300 -16.92 -9.03 30.19
CA GLU A 300 -17.59 -7.90 30.81
C GLU A 300 -18.90 -8.32 31.51
N THR A 301 -19.69 -9.18 30.86
CA THR A 301 -20.94 -9.70 31.45
C THR A 301 -20.68 -10.62 32.63
N ALA A 302 -19.58 -11.36 32.64
CA ALA A 302 -19.17 -12.19 33.77
C ALA A 302 -18.69 -11.36 34.97
N CYS A 303 -18.12 -10.18 34.75
CA CYS A 303 -17.67 -9.29 35.80
C CYS A 303 -18.84 -8.55 36.48
N GLU A 304 -19.90 -8.18 35.74
CA GLU A 304 -21.12 -7.56 36.29
C GLU A 304 -22.01 -8.51 37.12
N ILE A 305 -21.86 -9.82 36.96
CA ILE A 305 -22.61 -10.82 37.74
C ILE A 305 -21.87 -11.18 39.05
N ALA A 306 -20.62 -10.75 39.22
CA ALA A 306 -19.78 -11.05 40.38
C ALA A 306 -19.72 -9.93 41.41
N GLU A 307 -20.39 -8.78 41.21
CA GLU A 307 -20.68 -7.73 42.22
C GLU A 307 -22.10 -7.88 42.75
#